data_6941c59c0f3574c74e893ae56103017b
#
_entry.id   6941c59c0f3574c74e893ae56103017b
#
_cell.length_a   1.000
_cell.length_b   1.000
_cell.length_c   1.000
_cell.angle_alpha   90.00
_cell.angle_beta   90.00
_cell.angle_gamma   90.00
#
_symmetry.space_group_name_H-M   'P 1'
#
loop_
_entity.id
_entity.type
_entity.pdbx_description
1 polymer ?
#
loop_
_entity_poly.entity_id
_entity_poly.type
_entity_poly.pdbx_seq_one_letter_code
_entity_poly.pdbx_strand_id
1 'polypeptide(L)'
;MVAAALGLTAAAGCAPPITNAGLAIPAAKPGQEQRPVRLRPPFELATNEDAIVRIVTDVTCTGTLITEDLVLTAHHCVAARDENGRTLRRDQDPEAISIELGGDHLPWGDVTVRAVVSPDCGYTSGEGDIAILVLSRRLIGIPTLAPRIEGEPALKETVTPYGFGRCALSRDPIHLVPRLGGTIDRLAPGHFVAVASICPGDSGGPARSDAWGDVVGVISSSVMDGDEHTTGTSYFSRLDVWPELFSAAREIAAGASPSELPPYRSCLR
;
A
#
# COMPACT_ATOMS: atom_id res chain seq x y z
N MET A 1 48.96 -4.68 58.41
CA MET A 1 48.23 -4.55 57.11
C MET A 1 47.05 -5.52 57.18
N VAL A 2 45.86 -4.99 57.39
CA VAL A 2 44.62 -5.79 57.54
C VAL A 2 43.84 -5.56 56.27
N ALA A 3 43.58 -6.64 55.51
CA ALA A 3 42.76 -6.63 54.31
C ALA A 3 41.30 -6.88 54.72
N ALA A 4 40.46 -5.91 54.47
CA ALA A 4 39.01 -6.04 54.65
C ALA A 4 38.37 -6.57 53.34
N ALA A 5 37.76 -7.74 53.41
CA ALA A 5 36.96 -8.31 52.32
C ALA A 5 35.52 -7.77 52.41
N LEU A 6 35.10 -7.03 51.39
CA LEU A 6 33.68 -6.64 51.22
C LEU A 6 32.91 -7.80 50.57
N GLY A 7 32.03 -8.42 51.31
CA GLY A 7 31.06 -9.36 50.77
C GLY A 7 29.88 -8.63 50.10
N LEU A 8 29.67 -8.84 48.79
CA LEU A 8 28.43 -8.44 48.08
C LEU A 8 27.38 -9.52 48.34
N THR A 9 26.36 -9.18 49.10
CA THR A 9 25.13 -9.98 49.20
C THR A 9 24.20 -9.61 48.06
N ALA A 10 24.04 -10.53 47.10
CA ALA A 10 23.00 -10.41 46.08
C ALA A 10 21.62 -10.69 46.70
N ALA A 11 20.79 -9.68 46.82
CA ALA A 11 19.38 -9.86 47.22
C ALA A 11 18.62 -10.40 45.97
N ALA A 12 18.29 -11.69 46.01
CA ALA A 12 17.35 -12.29 45.07
C ALA A 12 15.96 -11.78 45.44
N GLY A 13 15.47 -10.80 44.69
CA GLY A 13 14.08 -10.34 44.76
C GLY A 13 13.17 -11.40 44.15
N CYS A 14 12.53 -12.21 44.97
CA CYS A 14 11.41 -13.04 44.57
C CYS A 14 10.24 -12.12 44.27
N ALA A 15 9.83 -12.05 43.00
CA ALA A 15 8.55 -11.45 42.62
C ALA A 15 7.42 -12.24 43.31
N PRO A 16 6.42 -11.58 43.88
CA PRO A 16 5.29 -12.31 44.49
C PRO A 16 4.58 -13.13 43.41
N PRO A 17 4.08 -14.32 43.72
CA PRO A 17 3.30 -15.10 42.78
C PRO A 17 2.08 -14.28 42.36
N ILE A 18 1.87 -14.16 41.03
CA ILE A 18 0.65 -13.61 40.48
C ILE A 18 -0.47 -14.57 40.90
N THR A 19 -1.12 -14.26 42.00
CA THR A 19 -2.37 -14.92 42.34
C THR A 19 -3.38 -14.46 41.29
N ASN A 20 -3.78 -15.37 40.41
CA ASN A 20 -4.99 -15.23 39.66
C ASN A 20 -6.12 -15.07 40.69
N ALA A 21 -6.41 -13.82 41.03
CA ALA A 21 -7.68 -13.47 41.65
C ALA A 21 -8.70 -13.79 40.57
N GLY A 22 -9.22 -14.99 40.59
CA GLY A 22 -10.21 -15.44 39.63
C GLY A 22 -11.31 -14.40 39.59
N LEU A 23 -11.53 -13.83 38.43
CA LEU A 23 -12.79 -13.19 38.14
C LEU A 23 -13.86 -14.21 38.45
N ALA A 24 -14.46 -14.11 39.63
CA ALA A 24 -15.59 -14.94 40.02
C ALA A 24 -16.70 -14.64 38.99
N ILE A 25 -16.83 -15.52 38.03
CA ILE A 25 -17.95 -15.48 37.09
C ILE A 25 -19.18 -15.69 37.99
N PRO A 26 -20.08 -14.70 38.07
CA PRO A 26 -21.30 -14.86 38.86
C PRO A 26 -22.03 -16.11 38.37
N ALA A 27 -22.34 -17.02 39.30
CA ALA A 27 -23.10 -18.22 38.96
C ALA A 27 -24.43 -17.79 38.28
N ALA A 28 -24.67 -18.33 37.08
CA ALA A 28 -25.88 -18.04 36.37
C ALA A 28 -27.10 -18.46 37.19
N LYS A 29 -28.10 -17.57 37.27
CA LYS A 29 -29.37 -17.91 37.88
C LYS A 29 -30.01 -19.06 37.13
N PRO A 30 -30.59 -20.07 37.81
CA PRO A 30 -31.29 -21.16 37.14
C PRO A 30 -32.34 -20.61 36.17
N GLY A 31 -32.26 -20.97 34.89
CA GLY A 31 -33.19 -20.55 33.83
C GLY A 31 -32.71 -19.41 32.93
N GLN A 32 -31.53 -18.84 33.15
CA GLN A 32 -30.91 -17.93 32.16
C GLN A 32 -29.94 -18.70 31.27
N GLU A 33 -30.32 -18.92 30.02
CA GLU A 33 -29.38 -19.32 28.99
C GLU A 33 -28.28 -18.26 28.88
N GLN A 34 -27.06 -18.64 29.25
CA GLN A 34 -25.91 -17.77 29.02
C GLN A 34 -25.71 -17.65 27.51
N ARG A 35 -26.06 -16.51 26.95
CA ARG A 35 -25.67 -16.19 25.58
C ARG A 35 -24.14 -16.23 25.52
N PRO A 36 -23.55 -16.97 24.57
CA PRO A 36 -22.11 -17.00 24.41
C PRO A 36 -21.60 -15.57 24.24
N VAL A 37 -20.77 -15.13 25.17
CA VAL A 37 -20.07 -13.84 25.06
C VAL A 37 -19.12 -13.97 23.89
N ARG A 38 -19.42 -13.33 22.78
CA ARG A 38 -18.45 -13.17 21.70
C ARG A 38 -17.35 -12.27 22.24
N LEU A 39 -16.23 -12.87 22.58
CA LEU A 39 -15.00 -12.12 22.83
C LEU A 39 -14.64 -11.48 21.50
N ARG A 40 -14.73 -10.16 21.41
CA ARG A 40 -14.09 -9.43 20.31
C ARG A 40 -12.60 -9.44 20.61
N PRO A 41 -11.74 -9.92 19.70
CA PRO A 41 -10.32 -9.76 19.86
C PRO A 41 -10.01 -8.27 20.05
N PRO A 42 -9.02 -7.90 20.87
CA PRO A 42 -8.66 -6.50 21.13
C PRO A 42 -8.03 -5.80 19.90
N PHE A 43 -7.84 -6.51 18.82
CA PHE A 43 -7.33 -6.03 17.54
C PHE A 43 -8.21 -6.60 16.42
N GLU A 44 -8.38 -5.85 15.36
CA GLU A 44 -8.99 -6.35 14.15
C GLU A 44 -8.01 -7.32 13.46
N LEU A 45 -8.55 -8.43 12.97
CA LEU A 45 -7.77 -9.29 12.10
C LEU A 45 -7.49 -8.52 10.80
N ALA A 46 -6.36 -8.83 10.16
CA ALA A 46 -5.96 -8.19 8.92
C ALA A 46 -7.11 -8.09 7.91
N THR A 47 -7.35 -6.90 7.40
CA THR A 47 -8.39 -6.58 6.44
C THR A 47 -7.78 -6.36 5.06
N ASN A 48 -8.61 -6.29 4.03
CA ASN A 48 -8.12 -6.00 2.67
C ASN A 48 -7.44 -4.63 2.56
N GLU A 49 -7.76 -3.70 3.44
CA GLU A 49 -7.11 -2.39 3.52
C GLU A 49 -5.64 -2.49 3.95
N ASP A 50 -5.26 -3.51 4.71
CA ASP A 50 -3.86 -3.76 5.08
C ASP A 50 -2.95 -4.09 3.87
N ALA A 51 -3.55 -4.46 2.73
CA ALA A 51 -2.83 -4.59 1.47
C ALA A 51 -2.42 -3.24 0.87
N ILE A 52 -2.97 -2.13 1.36
CA ILE A 52 -2.65 -0.78 0.87
C ILE A 52 -1.57 -0.20 1.76
N VAL A 53 -0.44 0.12 1.16
CA VAL A 53 0.79 0.48 1.85
C VAL A 53 1.21 1.91 1.53
N ARG A 54 1.93 2.53 2.44
CA ARG A 54 2.54 3.84 2.20
C ARG A 54 3.95 3.66 1.63
N ILE A 55 4.24 4.38 0.56
CA ILE A 55 5.56 4.41 -0.07
C ILE A 55 6.24 5.71 0.33
N VAL A 56 7.42 5.60 0.91
CA VAL A 56 8.23 6.73 1.36
C VAL A 56 9.52 6.76 0.56
N THR A 57 9.69 7.85 -0.16
CA THR A 57 10.87 8.22 -0.92
C THR A 57 11.13 9.72 -0.68
N ASP A 58 11.59 10.46 -1.68
CA ASP A 58 11.59 11.94 -1.64
C ASP A 58 10.17 12.52 -1.58
N VAL A 59 9.18 11.69 -1.90
CA VAL A 59 7.75 11.99 -1.82
C VAL A 59 7.03 10.87 -1.06
N THR A 60 5.86 11.19 -0.54
CA THR A 60 4.97 10.16 0.02
C THR A 60 3.93 9.78 -1.02
N CYS A 61 3.79 8.50 -1.25
CA CYS A 61 2.84 7.89 -2.17
C CYS A 61 2.11 6.72 -1.52
N THR A 62 1.25 6.11 -2.29
CA THR A 62 0.50 4.91 -1.94
C THR A 62 0.90 3.75 -2.85
N GLY A 63 0.81 2.53 -2.37
CA GLY A 63 0.98 1.31 -3.15
C GLY A 63 0.00 0.24 -2.71
N THR A 64 -0.01 -0.85 -3.45
CA THR A 64 -0.89 -2.00 -3.21
C THR A 64 -0.09 -3.29 -3.22
N LEU A 65 -0.13 -4.03 -2.14
CA LEU A 65 0.44 -5.38 -2.07
C LEU A 65 -0.41 -6.33 -2.93
N ILE A 66 0.13 -6.76 -4.07
CA ILE A 66 -0.55 -7.64 -5.02
C ILE A 66 -0.16 -9.11 -4.89
N THR A 67 1.00 -9.36 -4.30
CA THR A 67 1.45 -10.66 -3.77
C THR A 67 2.20 -10.41 -2.47
N GLU A 68 2.63 -11.45 -1.77
CA GLU A 68 3.39 -11.32 -0.51
C GLU A 68 4.74 -10.57 -0.68
N ASP A 69 5.20 -10.34 -1.90
CA ASP A 69 6.50 -9.74 -2.23
C ASP A 69 6.47 -8.72 -3.37
N LEU A 70 5.28 -8.38 -3.89
CA LEU A 70 5.12 -7.40 -4.96
C LEU A 70 4.16 -6.29 -4.53
N VAL A 71 4.60 -5.05 -4.68
CA VAL A 71 3.78 -3.85 -4.47
C VAL A 71 3.60 -3.11 -5.80
N LEU A 72 2.35 -2.91 -6.20
CA LEU A 72 1.95 -2.12 -7.36
C LEU A 72 1.85 -0.64 -6.96
N THR A 73 2.37 0.27 -7.79
CA THR A 73 2.31 1.72 -7.58
C THR A 73 2.43 2.49 -8.89
N ALA A 74 2.43 3.82 -8.82
CA ALA A 74 2.72 4.68 -9.95
C ALA A 74 4.23 4.86 -10.14
N HIS A 75 4.70 4.94 -11.39
CA HIS A 75 6.12 5.11 -11.67
C HIS A 75 6.67 6.43 -11.13
N HIS A 76 5.92 7.52 -11.23
CA HIS A 76 6.37 8.82 -10.73
C HIS A 76 6.65 8.86 -9.20
N CYS A 77 6.13 7.89 -8.46
CA CYS A 77 6.37 7.73 -7.02
C CYS A 77 7.79 7.21 -6.71
N VAL A 78 8.36 6.47 -7.65
CA VAL A 78 9.64 5.76 -7.49
C VAL A 78 10.66 6.13 -8.56
N ALA A 79 10.33 7.03 -9.44
CA ALA A 79 11.26 7.59 -10.42
C ALA A 79 12.24 8.56 -9.73
N ALA A 80 13.49 8.53 -10.16
CA ALA A 80 14.50 9.48 -9.70
C ALA A 80 14.10 10.92 -10.08
N ARG A 81 14.55 11.88 -9.32
CA ARG A 81 14.31 13.30 -9.56
C ARG A 81 15.61 14.04 -9.82
N ASP A 82 15.54 15.11 -10.59
CA ASP A 82 16.67 16.04 -10.74
C ASP A 82 16.74 17.02 -9.54
N GLU A 83 17.75 17.87 -9.53
CA GLU A 83 17.95 18.89 -8.51
C GLU A 83 16.81 19.92 -8.39
N ASN A 84 15.95 19.99 -9.41
CA ASN A 84 14.76 20.85 -9.42
C ASN A 84 13.48 20.10 -9.03
N GLY A 85 13.60 18.82 -8.62
CA GLY A 85 12.49 17.96 -8.24
C GLY A 85 11.69 17.40 -9.43
N ARG A 86 12.18 17.53 -10.67
CA ARG A 86 11.51 16.99 -11.85
C ARG A 86 11.76 15.51 -11.97
N THR A 87 10.71 14.75 -12.21
CA THR A 87 10.78 13.31 -12.42
C THR A 87 11.61 12.96 -13.67
N LEU A 88 12.56 12.08 -13.50
CA LEU A 88 13.39 11.52 -14.57
C LEU A 88 12.79 10.21 -15.10
N ARG A 89 13.29 9.73 -16.24
CA ARG A 89 12.86 8.44 -16.82
C ARG A 89 13.57 7.22 -16.24
N ARG A 90 14.31 7.38 -15.18
CA ARG A 90 15.00 6.30 -14.48
C ARG A 90 14.45 6.13 -13.08
N ASP A 91 14.49 4.92 -12.60
CA ASP A 91 14.06 4.61 -11.24
C ASP A 91 15.03 5.16 -10.20
N GLN A 92 14.52 5.38 -8.99
CA GLN A 92 15.36 5.58 -7.81
C GLN A 92 16.10 4.29 -7.46
N ASP A 93 17.13 4.44 -6.64
CA ASP A 93 17.78 3.29 -6.01
C ASP A 93 16.74 2.53 -5.17
N PRO A 94 16.52 1.23 -5.42
CA PRO A 94 15.57 0.44 -4.66
C PRO A 94 15.77 0.52 -3.15
N GLU A 95 17.02 0.61 -2.68
CA GLU A 95 17.34 0.71 -1.25
C GLU A 95 16.87 2.02 -0.61
N ALA A 96 16.64 3.06 -1.42
CA ALA A 96 16.10 4.34 -0.96
C ALA A 96 14.57 4.35 -0.83
N ILE A 97 13.90 3.27 -1.23
CA ILE A 97 12.44 3.15 -1.19
C ILE A 97 12.04 2.35 0.04
N SER A 98 11.26 2.97 0.93
CA SER A 98 10.67 2.30 2.09
C SER A 98 9.18 2.09 1.90
N ILE A 99 8.71 0.89 2.23
CA ILE A 99 7.30 0.52 2.23
C ILE A 99 6.86 0.40 3.68
N GLU A 100 5.94 1.24 4.09
CA GLU A 100 5.39 1.26 5.44
C GLU A 100 4.02 0.57 5.47
N LEU A 101 3.84 -0.29 6.46
CA LEU A 101 2.67 -1.10 6.69
C LEU A 101 1.83 -0.50 7.82
N GLY A 102 0.54 -0.41 7.60
CA GLY A 102 -0.41 0.12 8.58
C GLY A 102 -1.17 1.32 8.05
N GLY A 103 -2.47 1.33 8.34
CA GLY A 103 -3.40 2.35 7.84
C GLY A 103 -3.49 3.60 8.71
N ASP A 104 -2.90 3.58 9.90
CA ASP A 104 -3.01 4.63 10.91
C ASP A 104 -1.77 5.52 10.97
N HIS A 105 -1.71 6.39 11.95
CA HIS A 105 -0.72 7.45 12.10
C HIS A 105 0.72 6.97 12.20
N LEU A 106 0.93 5.78 12.73
CA LEU A 106 2.24 5.16 12.87
C LEU A 106 2.25 3.82 12.15
N PRO A 107 3.23 3.58 11.28
CA PRO A 107 3.40 2.26 10.69
C PRO A 107 3.73 1.24 11.79
N TRP A 108 3.15 0.04 11.71
CA TRP A 108 3.49 -1.07 12.58
C TRP A 108 4.62 -1.93 12.03
N GLY A 109 5.05 -1.68 10.81
CA GLY A 109 6.16 -2.35 10.16
C GLY A 109 6.61 -1.62 8.91
N ASP A 110 7.81 -1.94 8.47
CA ASP A 110 8.41 -1.47 7.23
C ASP A 110 9.13 -2.61 6.50
N VAL A 111 9.30 -2.43 5.21
CA VAL A 111 10.09 -3.32 4.36
C VAL A 111 10.77 -2.52 3.26
N THR A 112 12.00 -2.90 2.92
CA THR A 112 12.76 -2.30 1.82
C THR A 112 12.43 -2.95 0.49
N VAL A 113 12.75 -2.26 -0.58
CA VAL A 113 12.62 -2.73 -1.96
C VAL A 113 13.99 -3.24 -2.45
N ARG A 114 14.00 -4.32 -3.21
CA ARG A 114 15.22 -4.85 -3.85
C ARG A 114 15.29 -4.63 -5.35
N ALA A 115 14.14 -4.37 -5.99
CA ALA A 115 14.08 -4.03 -7.41
C ALA A 115 12.84 -3.21 -7.72
N VAL A 116 12.97 -2.30 -8.68
CA VAL A 116 11.87 -1.58 -9.31
C VAL A 116 11.69 -2.12 -10.72
N VAL A 117 10.47 -2.42 -11.08
CA VAL A 117 10.09 -2.91 -12.41
C VAL A 117 9.13 -1.90 -13.02
N SER A 118 9.58 -1.13 -13.99
CA SER A 118 8.84 -0.02 -14.59
C SER A 118 9.02 0.01 -16.10
N PRO A 119 8.06 0.59 -16.87
CA PRO A 119 8.24 0.81 -18.31
C PRO A 119 9.30 1.88 -18.57
N ASP A 120 10.10 1.69 -19.61
CA ASP A 120 11.10 2.67 -20.05
C ASP A 120 10.52 3.97 -20.59
N CYS A 121 9.25 4.00 -20.91
CA CYS A 121 8.58 5.17 -21.48
C CYS A 121 8.38 6.29 -20.49
N GLY A 122 8.53 5.96 -19.22
CA GLY A 122 8.32 6.94 -18.17
C GLY A 122 6.88 7.42 -18.10
N TYR A 123 6.70 8.39 -17.27
CA TYR A 123 5.41 8.98 -16.96
C TYR A 123 5.01 10.02 -18.01
N THR A 124 3.85 9.85 -18.62
CA THR A 124 3.24 10.87 -19.47
C THR A 124 1.72 10.76 -19.37
N SER A 125 1.09 11.66 -18.60
CA SER A 125 -0.39 11.79 -18.53
C SER A 125 -1.16 10.49 -18.29
N GLY A 126 -0.65 9.63 -17.42
CA GLY A 126 -1.24 8.33 -17.09
C GLY A 126 -0.77 7.17 -17.98
N GLU A 127 -0.07 7.43 -19.08
CA GLU A 127 0.52 6.37 -19.89
C GLU A 127 1.90 6.00 -19.37
N GLY A 128 2.11 4.71 -19.05
CA GLY A 128 3.36 4.22 -18.49
C GLY A 128 3.63 4.64 -17.03
N ASP A 129 2.68 5.30 -16.39
CA ASP A 129 2.80 5.67 -14.98
C ASP A 129 2.40 4.51 -14.07
N ILE A 130 3.16 3.44 -14.16
CA ILE A 130 2.99 2.19 -13.41
C ILE A 130 4.36 1.64 -13.05
N ALA A 131 4.49 1.09 -11.85
CA ALA A 131 5.66 0.35 -11.41
C ALA A 131 5.26 -0.78 -10.48
N ILE A 132 6.06 -1.84 -10.45
CA ILE A 132 5.94 -2.93 -9.49
C ILE A 132 7.25 -3.00 -8.70
N LEU A 133 7.13 -2.92 -7.39
CA LEU A 133 8.25 -3.00 -6.46
C LEU A 133 8.40 -4.43 -5.99
N VAL A 134 9.59 -4.99 -6.11
CA VAL A 134 9.92 -6.29 -5.57
C VAL A 134 10.50 -6.09 -4.19
N LEU A 135 9.85 -6.61 -3.17
CA LEU A 135 10.24 -6.45 -1.78
C LEU A 135 11.49 -7.27 -1.44
N SER A 136 12.26 -6.82 -0.47
CA SER A 136 13.44 -7.55 0.03
C SER A 136 13.08 -8.83 0.79
N ARG A 137 11.83 -8.95 1.27
CA ARG A 137 11.28 -10.12 1.97
C ARG A 137 9.79 -10.27 1.71
N ARG A 138 9.28 -11.49 1.83
CA ARG A 138 7.85 -11.77 1.74
C ARG A 138 7.11 -11.34 3.01
N LEU A 139 5.93 -10.79 2.85
CA LEU A 139 5.02 -10.33 3.90
C LEU A 139 3.92 -11.38 4.11
N ILE A 140 4.26 -12.45 4.83
CA ILE A 140 3.35 -13.58 5.04
C ILE A 140 2.24 -13.19 6.02
N GLY A 141 1.00 -13.50 5.66
CA GLY A 141 -0.18 -13.26 6.51
C GLY A 141 -0.80 -11.87 6.37
N ILE A 142 -0.24 -11.02 5.50
CA ILE A 142 -0.87 -9.76 5.10
C ILE A 142 -1.74 -10.03 3.88
N PRO A 143 -2.99 -9.53 3.84
CA PRO A 143 -3.84 -9.64 2.67
C PRO A 143 -3.21 -9.03 1.42
N THR A 144 -3.62 -9.51 0.26
CA THR A 144 -3.22 -8.96 -1.03
C THR A 144 -4.46 -8.64 -1.86
N LEU A 145 -4.37 -7.65 -2.75
CA LEU A 145 -5.42 -7.31 -3.68
C LEU A 145 -5.05 -7.80 -5.08
N ALA A 146 -5.97 -8.50 -5.72
CA ALA A 146 -5.74 -9.02 -7.06
C ALA A 146 -5.76 -7.90 -8.10
N PRO A 147 -4.72 -7.71 -8.92
CA PRO A 147 -4.76 -6.79 -10.05
C PRO A 147 -5.54 -7.42 -11.21
N ARG A 148 -6.41 -6.65 -11.86
CA ARG A 148 -7.09 -7.07 -13.09
C ARG A 148 -6.16 -6.84 -14.28
N ILE A 149 -5.39 -7.87 -14.61
CA ILE A 149 -4.48 -7.88 -15.76
C ILE A 149 -5.08 -8.58 -16.99
N GLU A 150 -6.18 -9.31 -16.79
CA GLU A 150 -6.94 -9.97 -17.85
C GLU A 150 -8.30 -9.30 -17.97
N GLY A 151 -8.49 -8.57 -19.04
CA GLY A 151 -9.73 -7.87 -19.31
C GLY A 151 -9.73 -6.38 -19.00
N GLU A 152 -10.20 -5.64 -19.96
CA GLU A 152 -10.31 -4.19 -19.92
C GLU A 152 -11.32 -3.72 -18.86
N PRO A 153 -11.04 -2.65 -18.11
CA PRO A 153 -12.06 -1.99 -17.29
C PRO A 153 -13.24 -1.55 -18.12
N ALA A 154 -14.45 -1.68 -17.59
CA ALA A 154 -15.66 -1.35 -18.34
C ALA A 154 -16.03 0.14 -18.20
N LEU A 155 -16.53 0.76 -19.28
CA LEU A 155 -17.16 2.06 -19.17
C LEU A 155 -18.35 1.97 -18.19
N LYS A 156 -18.49 3.00 -17.34
CA LYS A 156 -19.49 3.06 -16.25
C LYS A 156 -19.30 2.06 -15.12
N GLU A 157 -18.23 1.30 -15.11
CA GLU A 157 -17.81 0.57 -13.92
C GLU A 157 -17.50 1.58 -12.80
N THR A 158 -18.01 1.30 -11.59
CA THR A 158 -17.75 2.12 -10.41
C THR A 158 -16.47 1.67 -9.73
N VAL A 159 -15.66 2.64 -9.37
CA VAL A 159 -14.37 2.42 -8.70
C VAL A 159 -14.22 3.32 -7.48
N THR A 160 -13.66 2.77 -6.43
CA THR A 160 -13.27 3.52 -5.23
C THR A 160 -11.75 3.56 -5.14
N PRO A 161 -11.15 4.75 -5.23
CA PRO A 161 -9.72 4.93 -4.99
C PRO A 161 -9.40 4.88 -3.49
N TYR A 162 -8.20 4.42 -3.15
CA TYR A 162 -7.68 4.41 -1.78
C TYR A 162 -6.28 5.00 -1.73
N GLY A 163 -5.96 5.70 -0.64
CA GLY A 163 -4.62 6.20 -0.47
C GLY A 163 -4.34 6.88 0.86
N PHE A 164 -3.08 7.23 1.03
CA PHE A 164 -2.55 7.96 2.19
C PHE A 164 -2.41 9.46 1.91
N GLY A 165 -3.05 9.95 0.86
CA GLY A 165 -3.00 11.35 0.47
C GLY A 165 -3.61 12.26 1.53
N ARG A 166 -3.13 13.49 1.56
CA ARG A 166 -3.64 14.55 2.41
C ARG A 166 -4.09 15.72 1.56
N CYS A 167 -5.38 16.02 1.64
CA CYS A 167 -5.91 17.24 1.05
C CYS A 167 -5.46 18.44 1.88
N ALA A 168 -5.17 19.56 1.23
CA ALA A 168 -4.48 20.68 1.85
C ALA A 168 -5.19 21.29 3.06
N LEU A 169 -6.53 21.22 3.11
CA LEU A 169 -7.32 21.70 4.26
C LEU A 169 -7.45 20.68 5.40
N SER A 170 -7.09 19.42 5.18
CA SER A 170 -7.18 18.44 6.24
C SER A 170 -6.10 18.70 7.30
N ARG A 171 -6.54 18.78 8.55
CA ARG A 171 -5.66 18.78 9.72
C ARG A 171 -5.45 17.39 10.29
N ASP A 172 -6.11 16.40 9.70
CA ASP A 172 -6.02 15.03 10.15
C ASP A 172 -4.60 14.48 9.90
N PRO A 173 -4.12 13.62 10.78
CA PRO A 173 -2.89 12.88 10.53
C PRO A 173 -2.99 12.07 9.24
N ILE A 174 -1.84 11.74 8.65
CA ILE A 174 -1.80 10.88 7.47
C ILE A 174 -2.28 9.48 7.87
N HIS A 175 -3.33 9.01 7.24
CA HIS A 175 -3.90 7.67 7.41
C HIS A 175 -4.51 7.20 6.10
N LEU A 176 -4.77 5.91 6.00
CA LEU A 176 -5.44 5.33 4.84
C LEU A 176 -6.90 5.81 4.76
N VAL A 177 -7.29 6.33 3.61
CA VAL A 177 -8.64 6.84 3.37
C VAL A 177 -9.20 6.26 2.07
N PRO A 178 -10.41 5.67 2.08
CA PRO A 178 -11.18 5.51 0.86
C PRO A 178 -11.58 6.89 0.34
N ARG A 179 -11.34 7.14 -0.93
CA ARG A 179 -11.71 8.41 -1.57
C ARG A 179 -13.12 8.33 -2.14
N LEU A 180 -13.75 9.47 -2.29
CA LEU A 180 -14.99 9.51 -3.05
C LEU A 180 -14.68 9.04 -4.48
N GLY A 181 -15.22 7.89 -4.83
CA GLY A 181 -15.06 7.26 -6.12
C GLY A 181 -16.12 7.68 -7.11
N GLY A 182 -16.03 7.18 -8.31
CA GLY A 182 -16.98 7.46 -9.38
C GLY A 182 -16.95 6.40 -10.46
N THR A 183 -17.67 6.67 -11.54
CA THR A 183 -17.70 5.79 -12.70
C THR A 183 -16.55 6.07 -13.65
N ILE A 184 -16.09 5.04 -14.32
CA ILE A 184 -15.17 5.17 -15.45
C ILE A 184 -15.92 5.82 -16.61
N ASP A 185 -15.55 7.06 -16.93
CA ASP A 185 -16.23 7.85 -17.97
C ASP A 185 -15.55 7.74 -19.34
N ARG A 186 -14.27 7.48 -19.36
CA ARG A 186 -13.48 7.35 -20.60
C ARG A 186 -12.38 6.32 -20.45
N LEU A 187 -12.20 5.52 -21.49
CA LEU A 187 -11.07 4.63 -21.66
C LEU A 187 -10.13 5.19 -22.73
N ALA A 188 -8.84 5.12 -22.48
CA ALA A 188 -7.77 5.42 -23.42
C ALA A 188 -6.82 4.22 -23.47
N PRO A 189 -5.88 4.17 -24.43
CA PRO A 189 -4.99 3.01 -24.58
C PRO A 189 -4.24 2.63 -23.30
N GLY A 190 -3.68 3.58 -22.55
CA GLY A 190 -2.88 3.31 -21.36
C GLY A 190 -3.52 3.73 -20.04
N HIS A 191 -4.66 4.42 -20.06
CA HIS A 191 -5.31 4.93 -18.87
C HIS A 191 -6.83 4.96 -18.99
N PHE A 192 -7.49 5.10 -17.86
CA PHE A 192 -8.90 5.49 -17.83
C PHE A 192 -9.09 6.77 -16.99
N VAL A 193 -10.24 7.38 -17.19
CA VAL A 193 -10.63 8.60 -16.50
C VAL A 193 -11.90 8.35 -15.73
N ALA A 194 -11.88 8.75 -14.46
CA ALA A 194 -13.06 8.79 -13.61
C ALA A 194 -13.12 10.11 -12.83
N VAL A 195 -14.32 10.53 -12.45
CA VAL A 195 -14.48 11.63 -11.51
C VAL A 195 -14.27 11.08 -10.12
N ALA A 196 -13.16 11.45 -9.48
CA ALA A 196 -12.82 10.96 -8.16
C ALA A 196 -12.08 12.03 -7.35
N SER A 197 -12.27 12.00 -6.03
CA SER A 197 -11.59 12.91 -5.12
C SER A 197 -10.22 12.34 -4.74
N ILE A 198 -9.16 12.86 -5.34
CA ILE A 198 -7.76 12.41 -5.15
C ILE A 198 -6.95 13.55 -4.55
N CYS A 199 -6.11 13.25 -3.59
CA CYS A 199 -5.23 14.22 -2.93
C CYS A 199 -3.75 13.87 -3.13
N PRO A 200 -2.83 14.83 -3.00
CA PRO A 200 -1.40 14.55 -3.01
C PRO A 200 -1.04 13.49 -1.97
N GLY A 201 -0.35 12.44 -2.41
CA GLY A 201 -0.03 11.25 -1.61
C GLY A 201 -0.90 10.01 -1.91
N ASP A 202 -2.05 10.17 -2.59
CA ASP A 202 -2.84 9.04 -3.09
C ASP A 202 -2.22 8.40 -4.34
N SER A 203 -1.34 9.11 -5.02
CA SER A 203 -0.60 8.61 -6.19
C SER A 203 -0.06 7.21 -5.95
N GLY A 204 -0.25 6.31 -6.91
CA GLY A 204 0.17 4.91 -6.80
C GLY A 204 -0.82 4.00 -6.07
N GLY A 205 -1.81 4.57 -5.40
CA GLY A 205 -2.87 3.80 -4.75
C GLY A 205 -3.81 3.12 -5.73
N PRO A 206 -4.57 2.11 -5.27
CA PRO A 206 -5.47 1.35 -6.13
C PRO A 206 -6.75 2.10 -6.44
N ALA A 207 -7.25 1.97 -7.67
CA ALA A 207 -8.66 2.11 -7.98
C ALA A 207 -9.29 0.72 -7.91
N ARG A 208 -10.11 0.45 -6.91
CA ARG A 208 -10.78 -0.84 -6.72
C ARG A 208 -12.14 -0.84 -7.37
N SER A 209 -12.46 -1.91 -8.09
CA SER A 209 -13.83 -2.15 -8.57
C SER A 209 -14.78 -2.35 -7.40
N ASP A 210 -15.87 -1.61 -7.37
CA ASP A 210 -16.90 -1.76 -6.31
C ASP A 210 -17.64 -3.08 -6.45
N ALA A 211 -17.73 -3.61 -7.68
CA ALA A 211 -18.45 -4.85 -7.97
C ALA A 211 -17.60 -6.10 -7.64
N TRP A 212 -16.30 -6.06 -7.91
CA TRP A 212 -15.43 -7.25 -7.86
C TRP A 212 -14.36 -7.17 -6.76
N GLY A 213 -14.07 -5.96 -6.26
CA GLY A 213 -13.06 -5.73 -5.23
C GLY A 213 -11.61 -5.83 -5.69
N ASP A 214 -11.39 -6.15 -6.97
CA ASP A 214 -10.07 -6.20 -7.59
C ASP A 214 -9.55 -4.80 -7.96
N VAL A 215 -8.26 -4.69 -8.22
CA VAL A 215 -7.61 -3.44 -8.61
C VAL A 215 -7.67 -3.32 -10.13
N VAL A 216 -8.34 -2.30 -10.64
CA VAL A 216 -8.50 -2.06 -12.09
C VAL A 216 -7.55 -1.01 -12.62
N GLY A 217 -6.93 -0.22 -11.75
CA GLY A 217 -5.97 0.80 -12.14
C GLY A 217 -5.22 1.37 -10.97
N VAL A 218 -4.19 2.16 -11.29
CA VAL A 218 -3.33 2.87 -10.35
C VAL A 218 -3.57 4.36 -10.47
N ILE A 219 -3.73 5.05 -9.35
CA ILE A 219 -3.86 6.50 -9.31
C ILE A 219 -2.59 7.15 -9.86
N SER A 220 -2.73 7.91 -10.94
CA SER A 220 -1.63 8.60 -11.60
C SER A 220 -1.67 10.11 -11.34
N SER A 221 -2.73 10.78 -11.74
CA SER A 221 -2.84 12.23 -11.59
C SER A 221 -4.29 12.67 -11.50
N SER A 222 -4.50 13.91 -11.05
CA SER A 222 -5.81 14.54 -11.02
C SER A 222 -5.71 15.98 -11.47
N VAL A 223 -6.75 16.47 -12.11
CA VAL A 223 -6.91 17.90 -12.38
C VAL A 223 -7.36 18.54 -11.07
N MET A 224 -6.48 19.33 -10.48
CA MET A 224 -6.78 20.11 -9.28
C MET A 224 -7.53 21.38 -9.72
N ASP A 225 -8.74 21.56 -9.22
CA ASP A 225 -9.48 22.80 -9.40
C ASP A 225 -9.11 23.72 -8.24
N GLY A 226 -7.99 24.44 -8.38
CA GLY A 226 -7.44 25.52 -7.55
C GLY A 226 -7.56 25.45 -6.03
N ASP A 227 -8.58 24.89 -5.50
CA ASP A 227 -8.93 24.72 -4.10
C ASP A 227 -9.11 23.24 -3.75
N GLU A 228 -8.17 22.68 -3.07
CA GLU A 228 -8.19 21.67 -2.01
C GLU A 228 -9.15 20.45 -2.08
N HIS A 229 -10.18 20.48 -2.90
CA HIS A 229 -11.10 19.38 -3.18
C HIS A 229 -11.03 18.97 -4.64
N THR A 230 -10.34 17.89 -4.91
CA THR A 230 -10.34 17.30 -6.23
C THR A 230 -11.69 16.64 -6.51
N THR A 231 -12.66 17.39 -6.95
CA THR A 231 -13.88 16.88 -7.60
C THR A 231 -13.70 16.77 -9.11
N GLY A 232 -12.44 16.90 -9.55
CA GLY A 232 -12.06 16.98 -10.94
C GLY A 232 -11.80 15.63 -11.58
N THR A 233 -11.42 15.71 -12.84
CA THR A 233 -11.03 14.56 -13.65
C THR A 233 -9.75 13.91 -13.10
N SER A 234 -9.82 12.64 -12.78
CA SER A 234 -8.68 11.85 -12.28
C SER A 234 -8.30 10.79 -13.30
N TYR A 235 -7.00 10.58 -13.45
CA TYR A 235 -6.40 9.65 -14.40
C TYR A 235 -5.81 8.46 -13.65
N PHE A 236 -6.09 7.28 -14.16
CA PHE A 236 -5.66 6.01 -13.60
C PHE A 236 -4.95 5.20 -14.66
N SER A 237 -3.73 4.75 -14.38
CA SER A 237 -3.03 3.82 -15.28
C SER A 237 -3.75 2.48 -15.31
N ARG A 238 -4.04 1.96 -16.52
CA ARG A 238 -4.65 0.66 -16.74
C ARG A 238 -3.64 -0.45 -16.45
N LEU A 239 -4.11 -1.58 -15.96
CA LEU A 239 -3.26 -2.73 -15.64
C LEU A 239 -3.24 -3.78 -16.75
N ASP A 240 -4.36 -3.95 -17.44
CA ASP A 240 -4.57 -4.97 -18.48
C ASP A 240 -3.69 -4.78 -19.72
N VAL A 241 -3.10 -3.60 -19.87
CA VAL A 241 -2.18 -3.27 -20.99
C VAL A 241 -0.71 -3.54 -20.67
N TRP A 242 -0.40 -4.05 -19.46
CA TRP A 242 0.96 -4.29 -18.97
C TRP A 242 1.24 -5.74 -18.53
N PRO A 243 0.71 -6.79 -19.17
CA PRO A 243 0.88 -8.17 -18.70
C PRO A 243 2.36 -8.59 -18.61
N GLU A 244 3.22 -8.10 -19.51
CA GLU A 244 4.65 -8.39 -19.50
C GLU A 244 5.36 -7.79 -18.28
N LEU A 245 4.94 -6.59 -17.83
CA LEU A 245 5.47 -5.96 -16.63
C LEU A 245 5.20 -6.82 -15.39
N PHE A 246 3.96 -7.34 -15.26
CA PHE A 246 3.59 -8.24 -14.17
C PHE A 246 4.32 -9.58 -14.25
N SER A 247 4.57 -10.11 -15.45
CA SER A 247 5.36 -11.33 -15.63
C SER A 247 6.80 -11.10 -15.19
N ALA A 248 7.44 -10.04 -15.68
CA ALA A 248 8.80 -9.69 -15.32
C ALA A 248 8.98 -9.49 -13.81
N ALA A 249 8.04 -8.81 -13.17
CA ALA A 249 8.09 -8.61 -11.72
C ALA A 249 8.03 -9.95 -10.95
N ARG A 250 7.17 -10.90 -11.37
CA ARG A 250 7.10 -12.23 -10.78
C ARG A 250 8.41 -13.02 -10.99
N GLU A 251 9.01 -12.93 -12.16
CA GLU A 251 10.27 -13.62 -12.46
C GLU A 251 11.42 -13.04 -11.64
N ILE A 252 11.50 -11.72 -11.50
CA ILE A 252 12.47 -11.05 -10.63
C ILE A 252 12.23 -11.43 -9.17
N ALA A 253 10.97 -11.49 -8.71
CA ALA A 253 10.64 -11.95 -7.37
C ALA A 253 11.11 -13.39 -7.12
N ALA A 254 11.03 -14.24 -8.14
CA ALA A 254 11.53 -15.61 -8.11
C ALA A 254 13.06 -15.73 -8.22
N GLY A 255 13.79 -14.61 -8.43
CA GLY A 255 15.25 -14.59 -8.46
C GLY A 255 15.89 -14.39 -9.83
N ALA A 256 15.10 -14.14 -10.88
CA ALA A 256 15.67 -13.79 -12.19
C ALA A 256 16.39 -12.45 -12.13
N SER A 257 17.46 -12.32 -12.93
CA SER A 257 18.13 -11.04 -13.11
C SER A 257 17.34 -10.17 -14.10
N PRO A 258 17.10 -8.88 -13.80
CA PRO A 258 16.42 -7.98 -14.74
C PRO A 258 17.06 -7.92 -16.13
N SER A 259 18.38 -8.13 -16.21
CA SER A 259 19.13 -8.11 -17.47
C SER A 259 18.90 -9.35 -18.35
N GLU A 260 18.36 -10.43 -17.78
CA GLU A 260 18.08 -11.70 -18.48
C GLU A 260 16.67 -11.77 -19.02
N LEU A 261 15.80 -10.84 -18.62
CA LEU A 261 14.41 -10.82 -19.03
C LEU A 261 14.23 -10.14 -20.40
N PRO A 262 13.27 -10.61 -21.21
CA PRO A 262 12.91 -9.89 -22.41
C PRO A 262 12.44 -8.47 -22.05
N PRO A 263 12.64 -7.50 -22.93
CA PRO A 263 12.16 -6.15 -22.70
C PRO A 263 10.63 -6.17 -22.50
N TYR A 264 10.17 -5.82 -21.31
CA TYR A 264 8.74 -5.67 -20.96
C TYR A 264 8.20 -4.28 -21.33
N ARG A 265 8.72 -3.76 -22.43
CA ARG A 265 8.41 -2.44 -22.93
C ARG A 265 7.22 -2.50 -23.86
N SER A 266 6.13 -1.97 -23.43
CA SER A 266 5.09 -1.55 -24.35
C SER A 266 4.60 -0.18 -23.93
N CYS A 267 5.41 0.83 -24.18
CA CYS A 267 4.83 2.14 -24.26
C CYS A 267 3.90 2.11 -25.48
N LEU A 268 2.63 2.10 -25.21
CA LEU A 268 1.62 2.15 -26.26
C LEU A 268 1.91 3.38 -27.13
N ARG A 269 2.23 3.16 -28.38
CA ARG A 269 2.49 4.20 -29.38
C ARG A 269 1.19 4.68 -29.96
#